data_42925f5f41eabdc6deca55eb2baa143c
#
_entry.id   42925f5f41eabdc6deca55eb2baa143c
#
_cell.length_a   1.000
_cell.length_b   1.000
_cell.length_c   1.000
_cell.angle_alpha   90.00
_cell.angle_beta   90.00
_cell.angle_gamma   90.00
#
_symmetry.space_group_name_H-M   'P 1'
#
loop_
_entity.id
_entity.type
_entity.pdbx_description
1 polymer ?
#
loop_
_entity_poly.entity_id
_entity_poly.type
_entity_poly.pdbx_seq_one_letter_code
_entity_poly.pdbx_strand_id
1 'polypeptide(L)'
;WDGNPKLSTMRRLPDGDLEVFHSEWADGNDARFQVRTLVTTADRHFDVAKRTVAPEREDILRRNLQSSQLIPNDGLAHQLGERIVGRIKDPVAQAKAVYDWVVDNTIYDPASPGCGGGNVSQQLIRGTYGGRSADINGLFVALCRAIGIPARCVYGLRVGPSRLFRSLGLNGEDATRAQHVRAEFYIPGFGWIPVDPSDVRRAMAMEGLSDRDSKLLSLRKILFGVWEMNWIAFNVGTDVELPGRQARIPFLLFPQLESRGTLRDGTDPVGFEYTINARRRVEL
;
A
#
# COMPACT_ATOMS: atom_id res chain seq x y z
N TRP A 1 -12.80 -4.94 21.58
CA TRP A 1 -11.59 -4.28 22.10
C TRP A 1 -11.56 -4.36 23.63
N ASP A 2 -10.38 -4.18 24.19
CA ASP A 2 -10.15 -4.14 25.63
C ASP A 2 -9.07 -3.09 25.93
N GLY A 3 -9.18 -2.41 27.10
CA GLY A 3 -8.25 -1.35 27.48
C GLY A 3 -8.86 -0.41 28.53
N ASN A 4 -8.15 0.68 28.82
CA ASN A 4 -8.51 1.69 29.79
C ASN A 4 -8.73 3.12 29.22
N PRO A 5 -9.20 3.30 27.98
CA PRO A 5 -9.42 4.64 27.44
C PRO A 5 -10.62 5.33 28.12
N LYS A 6 -10.56 6.64 28.22
CA LYS A 6 -11.68 7.49 28.63
C LYS A 6 -12.79 7.51 27.59
N LEU A 7 -12.40 7.51 26.30
CA LEU A 7 -13.29 7.47 25.16
C LEU A 7 -12.74 6.53 24.09
N SER A 8 -13.61 5.76 23.46
CA SER A 8 -13.29 4.96 22.29
C SER A 8 -14.44 5.00 21.31
N THR A 9 -14.14 5.21 20.05
CA THR A 9 -15.14 5.27 18.98
C THR A 9 -14.57 4.88 17.63
N MET A 10 -15.43 4.29 16.78
CA MET A 10 -15.18 4.20 15.34
C MET A 10 -15.58 5.53 14.69
N ARG A 11 -14.68 6.13 13.94
CA ARG A 11 -14.96 7.36 13.20
C ARG A 11 -14.73 7.14 11.71
N ARG A 12 -15.72 7.51 10.91
CA ARG A 12 -15.57 7.59 9.47
C ARG A 12 -14.96 8.95 9.12
N LEU A 13 -13.86 8.92 8.39
CA LEU A 13 -13.15 10.13 7.96
C LEU A 13 -13.80 10.73 6.71
N PRO A 14 -13.80 12.08 6.56
CA PRO A 14 -14.48 12.76 5.46
C PRO A 14 -13.94 12.41 4.08
N ASP A 15 -12.63 12.19 3.98
CA ASP A 15 -11.92 12.10 2.71
C ASP A 15 -11.89 10.70 2.08
N GLY A 16 -12.82 9.83 2.43
CA GLY A 16 -12.91 8.50 1.83
C GLY A 16 -13.69 7.53 2.69
N ASP A 17 -13.82 6.32 2.24
CA ASP A 17 -14.46 5.25 2.99
C ASP A 17 -13.52 4.67 4.06
N LEU A 18 -12.73 5.53 4.73
CA LEU A 18 -11.79 5.16 5.77
C LEU A 18 -12.46 5.28 7.14
N GLU A 19 -12.57 4.17 7.83
CA GLU A 19 -12.96 4.13 9.24
C GLU A 19 -11.73 3.94 10.12
N VAL A 20 -11.61 4.75 11.16
CA VAL A 20 -10.52 4.68 12.12
C VAL A 20 -11.07 4.40 13.51
N PHE A 21 -10.36 3.57 14.26
CA PHE A 21 -10.59 3.42 15.68
C PHE A 21 -9.82 4.53 16.41
N HIS A 22 -10.53 5.36 17.12
CA HIS A 22 -9.98 6.50 17.86
C HIS A 22 -10.23 6.31 19.36
N SER A 23 -9.20 6.50 20.17
CA SER A 23 -9.29 6.41 21.62
C SER A 23 -8.57 7.57 22.29
N GLU A 24 -9.10 8.01 23.43
CA GLU A 24 -8.54 9.10 24.23
C GLU A 24 -8.33 8.61 25.67
N TRP A 25 -7.23 9.03 26.27
CA TRP A 25 -6.90 8.76 27.67
C TRP A 25 -6.77 10.07 28.45
N ALA A 26 -7.01 10.00 29.76
CA ALA A 26 -6.72 11.14 30.65
C ALA A 26 -5.21 11.27 30.86
N ASP A 27 -4.76 12.49 31.08
CA ASP A 27 -3.33 12.77 31.38
C ASP A 27 -2.86 11.97 32.60
N GLY A 28 -1.63 11.46 32.50
CA GLY A 28 -0.97 10.70 33.56
C GLY A 28 -1.36 9.23 33.66
N ASN A 29 -2.25 8.74 32.81
CA ASN A 29 -2.59 7.32 32.76
C ASN A 29 -1.68 6.56 31.78
N ASP A 30 -1.33 5.35 32.17
CA ASP A 30 -0.67 4.39 31.32
C ASP A 30 -1.66 3.91 30.23
N ALA A 31 -1.53 4.47 29.03
CA ALA A 31 -2.46 4.22 27.92
C ALA A 31 -2.29 2.80 27.39
N ARG A 32 -3.29 1.95 27.61
CA ARG A 32 -3.30 0.56 27.12
C ARG A 32 -4.58 0.27 26.34
N PHE A 33 -4.41 -0.48 25.26
CA PHE A 33 -5.51 -0.75 24.38
C PHE A 33 -5.21 -1.99 23.50
N GLN A 34 -6.19 -2.86 23.36
CA GLN A 34 -6.12 -4.06 22.52
C GLN A 34 -7.32 -4.14 21.59
N VAL A 35 -7.07 -4.38 20.30
CA VAL A 35 -8.10 -4.74 19.30
C VAL A 35 -7.90 -6.18 18.86
N ARG A 36 -9.00 -6.93 18.80
CA ARG A 36 -9.04 -8.26 18.16
C ARG A 36 -9.99 -8.18 16.98
N THR A 37 -9.54 -8.65 15.83
CA THR A 37 -10.32 -8.67 14.59
C THR A 37 -10.26 -10.06 13.98
N LEU A 38 -11.39 -10.57 13.54
CA LEU A 38 -11.47 -11.77 12.72
C LEU A 38 -11.59 -11.33 11.27
N VAL A 39 -10.68 -11.80 10.42
CA VAL A 39 -10.68 -11.47 8.98
C VAL A 39 -10.65 -12.73 8.14
N THR A 40 -11.30 -12.67 7.00
CA THR A 40 -11.20 -13.70 5.96
C THR A 40 -10.51 -13.08 4.75
N THR A 41 -9.52 -13.78 4.22
CA THR A 41 -8.77 -13.34 3.05
C THR A 41 -8.98 -14.31 1.89
N ALA A 42 -8.90 -13.80 0.66
CA ALA A 42 -8.95 -14.59 -0.56
C ALA A 42 -7.94 -14.07 -1.57
N ASP A 43 -7.45 -14.94 -2.44
CA ASP A 43 -6.65 -14.52 -3.59
C ASP A 43 -7.49 -13.59 -4.47
N ARG A 44 -6.87 -12.52 -4.97
CA ARG A 44 -7.46 -11.66 -5.99
C ARG A 44 -6.81 -11.95 -7.32
N HIS A 45 -7.63 -12.21 -8.32
CA HIS A 45 -7.20 -12.51 -9.69
C HIS A 45 -7.84 -11.54 -10.67
N PHE A 46 -7.04 -11.09 -11.62
CA PHE A 46 -7.51 -10.41 -12.81
C PHE A 46 -7.77 -11.42 -13.92
N ASP A 47 -8.99 -11.45 -14.42
CA ASP A 47 -9.37 -12.31 -15.54
C ASP A 47 -9.62 -11.48 -16.80
N VAL A 48 -8.69 -11.53 -17.74
CA VAL A 48 -8.74 -10.79 -19.01
C VAL A 48 -9.95 -11.16 -19.87
N ALA A 49 -10.53 -12.35 -19.66
CA ALA A 49 -11.70 -12.80 -20.43
C ALA A 49 -13.03 -12.23 -19.90
N LYS A 50 -13.05 -11.76 -18.64
CA LYS A 50 -14.27 -11.26 -18.00
C LYS A 50 -14.32 -9.74 -17.99
N ARG A 51 -15.02 -9.16 -18.95
CA ARG A 51 -15.32 -7.72 -19.03
C ARG A 51 -16.73 -7.40 -18.49
N THR A 52 -17.08 -7.95 -17.35
CA THR A 52 -18.45 -7.85 -16.81
C THR A 52 -18.54 -7.14 -15.47
N VAL A 53 -17.44 -6.53 -15.01
CA VAL A 53 -17.44 -5.79 -13.74
C VAL A 53 -18.20 -4.49 -13.91
N ALA A 54 -19.16 -4.23 -13.02
CA ALA A 54 -19.91 -2.99 -13.00
C ALA A 54 -18.96 -1.77 -12.90
N PRO A 55 -19.28 -0.66 -13.55
CA PRO A 55 -18.46 0.55 -13.46
C PRO A 55 -18.30 1.02 -12.01
N GLU A 56 -17.11 1.47 -11.69
CA GLU A 56 -16.86 2.16 -10.43
C GLU A 56 -17.50 3.56 -10.47
N ARG A 57 -17.79 4.12 -9.31
CA ARG A 57 -18.36 5.47 -9.17
C ARG A 57 -17.35 6.52 -9.70
N GLU A 58 -17.89 7.51 -10.42
CA GLU A 58 -17.07 8.57 -11.03
C GLU A 58 -16.26 9.40 -10.01
N ASP A 59 -16.84 9.65 -8.83
CA ASP A 59 -16.16 10.40 -7.77
C ASP A 59 -14.95 9.62 -7.22
N ILE A 60 -15.04 8.28 -7.14
CA ILE A 60 -13.92 7.42 -6.75
C ILE A 60 -12.85 7.43 -7.84
N LEU A 61 -13.24 7.28 -9.12
CA LEU A 61 -12.26 7.30 -10.22
C LEU A 61 -11.56 8.65 -10.31
N ARG A 62 -12.30 9.75 -10.21
CA ARG A 62 -11.74 11.11 -10.22
C ARG A 62 -10.75 11.34 -9.09
N ARG A 63 -11.07 10.91 -7.87
CA ARG A 63 -10.16 10.99 -6.72
C ARG A 63 -8.86 10.23 -6.97
N ASN A 64 -8.94 9.06 -7.60
CA ASN A 64 -7.78 8.21 -7.88
C ASN A 64 -7.03 8.58 -9.16
N LEU A 65 -7.41 9.68 -9.81
CA LEU A 65 -6.64 10.38 -10.85
C LEU A 65 -5.92 11.62 -10.32
N GLN A 66 -6.32 12.14 -9.15
CA GLN A 66 -5.72 13.36 -8.60
C GLN A 66 -4.35 13.10 -7.98
N SER A 67 -3.52 14.15 -7.95
CA SER A 67 -2.29 14.15 -7.15
C SER A 67 -2.63 14.10 -5.66
N SER A 68 -1.68 13.65 -4.86
CA SER A 68 -1.67 13.76 -3.41
C SER A 68 -0.37 14.40 -2.95
N GLN A 69 -0.25 14.70 -1.66
CA GLN A 69 0.92 15.37 -1.09
C GLN A 69 2.26 14.76 -1.53
N LEU A 70 2.33 13.42 -1.59
CA LEU A 70 3.55 12.69 -1.91
C LEU A 70 3.56 12.04 -3.29
N ILE A 71 2.39 11.92 -3.95
CA ILE A 71 2.21 11.21 -5.22
C ILE A 71 1.72 12.20 -6.28
N PRO A 72 2.62 12.85 -7.05
CA PRO A 72 2.26 13.76 -8.12
C PRO A 72 1.74 13.01 -9.34
N ASN A 73 0.94 13.69 -10.17
CA ASN A 73 0.45 13.16 -11.46
C ASN A 73 0.76 14.08 -12.65
N ASP A 74 1.51 15.16 -12.43
CA ASP A 74 1.89 16.16 -13.40
C ASP A 74 3.42 16.31 -13.53
N GLY A 75 3.89 17.31 -14.23
CA GLY A 75 5.30 17.67 -14.33
C GLY A 75 6.19 16.48 -14.71
N LEU A 76 7.13 16.13 -13.83
CA LEU A 76 8.07 15.04 -14.06
C LEU A 76 7.39 13.67 -14.14
N ALA A 77 6.32 13.44 -13.38
CA ALA A 77 5.55 12.20 -13.45
C ALA A 77 4.91 12.03 -14.83
N HIS A 78 4.29 13.08 -15.35
CA HIS A 78 3.67 13.07 -16.67
C HIS A 78 4.71 12.85 -17.78
N GLN A 79 5.82 13.61 -17.78
CA GLN A 79 6.89 13.45 -18.76
C GLN A 79 7.47 12.04 -18.78
N LEU A 80 7.67 11.43 -17.60
CA LEU A 80 8.18 10.09 -17.49
C LEU A 80 7.14 9.07 -17.95
N GLY A 81 5.88 9.20 -17.52
CA GLY A 81 4.78 8.33 -17.92
C GLY A 81 4.59 8.30 -19.44
N GLU A 82 4.49 9.46 -20.08
CA GLU A 82 4.38 9.57 -21.54
C GLU A 82 5.59 8.93 -22.27
N ARG A 83 6.80 9.09 -21.75
CA ARG A 83 8.01 8.45 -22.31
C ARG A 83 7.94 6.94 -22.24
N ILE A 84 7.43 6.39 -21.13
CA ILE A 84 7.29 4.94 -20.90
C ILE A 84 6.27 4.35 -21.87
N VAL A 85 5.09 4.96 -21.96
CA VAL A 85 4.01 4.38 -22.78
C VAL A 85 4.13 4.67 -24.26
N GLY A 86 4.76 5.77 -24.64
CA GLY A 86 5.05 6.11 -26.03
C GLY A 86 3.79 6.05 -26.92
N ARG A 87 3.76 5.09 -27.86
CA ARG A 87 2.65 4.91 -28.81
C ARG A 87 1.64 3.86 -28.41
N ILE A 88 1.78 3.25 -27.23
CA ILE A 88 0.84 2.24 -26.74
C ILE A 88 -0.54 2.88 -26.53
N LYS A 89 -1.60 2.28 -27.09
CA LYS A 89 -2.98 2.80 -26.99
C LYS A 89 -3.84 2.01 -26.02
N ASP A 90 -3.59 0.71 -25.87
CA ASP A 90 -4.35 -0.13 -24.95
C ASP A 90 -4.00 0.21 -23.49
N PRO A 91 -5.00 0.56 -22.66
CA PRO A 91 -4.74 0.98 -21.27
C PRO A 91 -4.12 -0.10 -20.40
N VAL A 92 -4.45 -1.38 -20.63
CA VAL A 92 -3.83 -2.50 -19.89
C VAL A 92 -2.36 -2.62 -20.26
N ALA A 93 -2.04 -2.50 -21.56
CA ALA A 93 -0.67 -2.52 -22.04
C ALA A 93 0.13 -1.29 -21.57
N GLN A 94 -0.50 -0.11 -21.47
CA GLN A 94 0.13 1.09 -20.87
C GLN A 94 0.47 0.84 -19.39
N ALA A 95 -0.48 0.36 -18.59
CA ALA A 95 -0.23 0.02 -17.18
C ALA A 95 0.84 -1.07 -17.04
N LYS A 96 0.86 -2.05 -17.96
CA LYS A 96 1.91 -3.08 -17.99
C LYS A 96 3.28 -2.49 -18.31
N ALA A 97 3.39 -1.56 -19.23
CA ALA A 97 4.64 -0.89 -19.56
C ALA A 97 5.15 -0.07 -18.35
N VAL A 98 4.26 0.63 -17.65
CA VAL A 98 4.59 1.35 -16.40
C VAL A 98 5.06 0.36 -15.33
N TYR A 99 4.34 -0.75 -15.13
CA TYR A 99 4.71 -1.80 -14.17
C TYR A 99 6.11 -2.36 -14.46
N ASP A 100 6.36 -2.74 -15.72
CA ASP A 100 7.64 -3.27 -16.13
C ASP A 100 8.76 -2.27 -15.93
N TRP A 101 8.53 -1.01 -16.31
CA TRP A 101 9.51 0.04 -16.11
C TRP A 101 9.83 0.25 -14.62
N VAL A 102 8.82 0.24 -13.75
CA VAL A 102 9.01 0.37 -12.29
C VAL A 102 9.82 -0.82 -11.76
N VAL A 103 9.48 -2.04 -12.16
CA VAL A 103 10.27 -3.22 -11.77
C VAL A 103 11.73 -3.10 -12.23
N ASP A 104 11.98 -2.64 -13.45
CA ASP A 104 13.33 -2.60 -14.02
C ASP A 104 14.19 -1.44 -13.48
N ASN A 105 13.56 -0.35 -13.03
CA ASN A 105 14.26 0.89 -12.67
C ASN A 105 14.25 1.22 -11.18
N THR A 106 13.68 0.36 -10.33
CA THR A 106 13.69 0.59 -8.88
C THR A 106 14.59 -0.39 -8.15
N ILE A 107 15.05 0.00 -6.95
CA ILE A 107 15.83 -0.83 -6.05
C ILE A 107 15.06 -0.99 -4.73
N TYR A 108 14.94 -2.24 -4.25
CA TYR A 108 14.40 -2.49 -2.91
C TYR A 108 15.48 -2.22 -1.86
N ASP A 109 15.20 -1.31 -0.94
CA ASP A 109 16.11 -0.96 0.16
C ASP A 109 15.53 -1.45 1.51
N PRO A 110 16.08 -2.53 2.08
CA PRO A 110 15.63 -3.05 3.38
C PRO A 110 15.95 -2.11 4.56
N ALA A 111 16.86 -1.15 4.40
CA ALA A 111 17.24 -0.20 5.44
C ALA A 111 16.24 0.96 5.59
N SER A 112 15.41 1.22 4.58
CA SER A 112 14.36 2.22 4.67
C SER A 112 13.37 1.89 5.79
N PRO A 113 12.99 2.86 6.65
CA PRO A 113 12.11 2.61 7.79
C PRO A 113 10.68 2.25 7.36
N GLY A 114 10.00 1.45 8.17
CA GLY A 114 8.62 1.03 7.95
C GLY A 114 8.38 0.41 6.58
N CYS A 115 7.49 0.98 5.80
CA CYS A 115 7.20 0.61 4.41
C CYS A 115 7.79 1.56 3.37
N GLY A 116 8.69 2.45 3.79
CA GLY A 116 9.18 3.58 3.02
C GLY A 116 8.33 4.84 3.23
N GLY A 117 8.84 5.98 2.83
CA GLY A 117 8.19 7.27 3.01
C GLY A 117 7.10 7.57 1.99
N GLY A 118 7.04 6.83 0.89
CA GLY A 118 6.08 7.03 -0.20
C GLY A 118 6.24 8.37 -0.94
N ASN A 119 7.39 9.05 -0.77
CA ASN A 119 7.61 10.38 -1.37
C ASN A 119 8.10 10.28 -2.82
N VAL A 120 7.15 10.09 -3.73
CA VAL A 120 7.41 9.97 -5.17
C VAL A 120 7.92 11.28 -5.77
N SER A 121 7.45 12.44 -5.29
CA SER A 121 7.96 13.73 -5.74
C SER A 121 9.48 13.83 -5.58
N GLN A 122 9.99 13.41 -4.44
CA GLN A 122 11.44 13.41 -4.17
C GLN A 122 12.21 12.43 -5.05
N GLN A 123 11.65 11.23 -5.30
CA GLN A 123 12.25 10.25 -6.20
C GLN A 123 12.38 10.81 -7.63
N LEU A 124 11.33 11.45 -8.14
CA LEU A 124 11.31 12.05 -9.47
C LEU A 124 12.32 13.21 -9.60
N ILE A 125 12.39 14.07 -8.58
CA ILE A 125 13.35 15.20 -8.58
C ILE A 125 14.81 14.69 -8.56
N ARG A 126 15.08 13.64 -7.78
CA ARG A 126 16.45 13.07 -7.67
C ARG A 126 16.83 12.20 -8.86
N GLY A 127 15.84 11.68 -9.62
CA GLY A 127 16.08 10.70 -10.69
C GLY A 127 16.59 9.35 -10.17
N THR A 128 16.37 9.06 -8.88
CA THR A 128 16.72 7.78 -8.25
C THR A 128 15.47 7.17 -7.62
N TYR A 129 15.19 5.93 -8.00
CA TYR A 129 13.94 5.27 -7.69
C TYR A 129 14.15 4.04 -6.83
N GLY A 130 13.32 3.87 -5.82
CA GLY A 130 13.37 2.71 -4.93
C GLY A 130 13.06 3.06 -3.48
N GLY A 131 13.41 2.13 -2.61
CA GLY A 131 13.02 2.16 -1.21
C GLY A 131 12.24 0.91 -0.84
N ARG A 132 11.11 1.05 -0.14
CA ARG A 132 10.23 -0.07 0.21
C ARG A 132 8.89 0.01 -0.55
N SER A 133 7.89 -0.71 -0.04
CA SER A 133 6.64 -0.91 -0.77
C SER A 133 5.85 0.38 -1.03
N ALA A 134 5.85 1.34 -0.10
CA ALA A 134 5.19 2.63 -0.31
C ALA A 134 5.87 3.46 -1.40
N ASP A 135 7.21 3.39 -1.47
CA ASP A 135 8.00 4.13 -2.45
C ASP A 135 7.82 3.57 -3.87
N ILE A 136 7.96 2.24 -4.01
CA ILE A 136 7.92 1.56 -5.32
C ILE A 136 6.49 1.52 -5.87
N ASN A 137 5.51 1.14 -5.04
CA ASN A 137 4.11 1.10 -5.47
C ASN A 137 3.52 2.50 -5.64
N GLY A 138 3.97 3.48 -4.82
CA GLY A 138 3.63 4.89 -5.01
C GLY A 138 4.08 5.43 -6.37
N LEU A 139 5.29 5.08 -6.80
CA LEU A 139 5.80 5.46 -8.12
C LEU A 139 4.95 4.87 -9.26
N PHE A 140 4.56 3.59 -9.16
CA PHE A 140 3.63 2.99 -10.12
C PHE A 140 2.30 3.77 -10.18
N VAL A 141 1.73 4.10 -9.02
CA VAL A 141 0.48 4.85 -8.92
C VAL A 141 0.60 6.25 -9.54
N ALA A 142 1.68 6.97 -9.25
CA ALA A 142 1.94 8.29 -9.83
C ALA A 142 1.99 8.25 -11.36
N LEU A 143 2.74 7.32 -11.91
CA LEU A 143 2.91 7.17 -13.36
C LEU A 143 1.61 6.76 -14.06
N CYS A 144 0.81 5.85 -13.46
CA CYS A 144 -0.51 5.51 -14.00
C CYS A 144 -1.46 6.71 -14.00
N ARG A 145 -1.54 7.44 -12.89
CA ARG A 145 -2.37 8.67 -12.80
C ARG A 145 -1.95 9.72 -13.82
N ALA A 146 -0.64 9.88 -14.00
CA ALA A 146 -0.06 10.86 -14.92
C ALA A 146 -0.42 10.62 -16.40
N ILE A 147 -0.68 9.37 -16.77
CA ILE A 147 -1.14 8.98 -18.13
C ILE A 147 -2.66 8.77 -18.22
N GLY A 148 -3.42 9.19 -17.19
CA GLY A 148 -4.88 9.15 -17.19
C GLY A 148 -5.50 7.81 -16.76
N ILE A 149 -4.73 6.89 -16.17
CA ILE A 149 -5.23 5.63 -15.62
C ILE A 149 -5.46 5.81 -14.11
N PRO A 150 -6.72 5.68 -13.60
CA PRO A 150 -6.97 5.74 -12.16
C PRO A 150 -6.19 4.64 -11.44
N ALA A 151 -5.43 5.01 -10.41
CA ALA A 151 -4.62 4.08 -9.66
C ALA A 151 -4.53 4.51 -8.18
N ARG A 152 -4.32 3.55 -7.28
CA ARG A 152 -4.22 3.81 -5.85
C ARG A 152 -3.28 2.84 -5.15
N CYS A 153 -2.63 3.33 -4.10
CA CYS A 153 -1.99 2.49 -3.12
C CYS A 153 -3.06 1.85 -2.22
N VAL A 154 -2.82 0.61 -1.82
CA VAL A 154 -3.65 -0.10 -0.85
C VAL A 154 -2.75 -0.46 0.33
N TYR A 155 -3.09 0.07 1.49
CA TYR A 155 -2.32 -0.07 2.72
C TYR A 155 -2.84 -1.24 3.53
N GLY A 156 -1.94 -2.08 4.05
CA GLY A 156 -2.37 -3.27 4.75
C GLY A 156 -1.27 -4.02 5.48
N LEU A 157 -1.57 -5.27 5.85
CA LEU A 157 -0.73 -6.08 6.71
C LEU A 157 -0.61 -7.52 6.16
N ARG A 158 0.59 -8.07 6.15
CA ARG A 158 0.78 -9.51 5.90
C ARG A 158 0.36 -10.29 7.13
N VAL A 159 -0.44 -11.32 6.92
CA VAL A 159 -1.04 -12.11 8.02
C VAL A 159 -0.79 -13.60 7.89
N GLY A 160 -0.06 -14.04 6.87
CA GLY A 160 0.26 -15.44 6.66
C GLY A 160 1.46 -15.64 5.75
N PRO A 161 1.94 -16.89 5.62
CA PRO A 161 3.05 -17.23 4.74
C PRO A 161 2.66 -17.02 3.26
N SER A 162 3.65 -16.73 2.43
CA SER A 162 3.48 -16.71 0.98
C SER A 162 3.75 -18.08 0.39
N ARG A 163 2.98 -18.45 -0.64
CA ARG A 163 3.20 -19.63 -1.47
C ARG A 163 4.22 -19.39 -2.58
N LEU A 164 4.53 -18.12 -2.85
CA LEU A 164 5.45 -17.72 -3.93
C LEU A 164 6.90 -17.67 -3.43
N PHE A 165 7.18 -16.82 -2.43
CA PHE A 165 8.50 -16.69 -1.82
C PHE A 165 8.37 -16.40 -0.33
N ARG A 166 9.30 -16.95 0.47
CA ARG A 166 9.30 -16.77 1.93
C ARG A 166 9.34 -15.30 2.34
N SER A 167 10.09 -14.48 1.61
CA SER A 167 10.21 -13.04 1.86
C SER A 167 8.91 -12.25 1.64
N LEU A 168 7.94 -12.80 0.92
CA LEU A 168 6.67 -12.14 0.59
C LEU A 168 5.54 -12.45 1.59
N GLY A 169 5.81 -13.24 2.61
CA GLY A 169 4.83 -13.63 3.63
C GLY A 169 5.23 -13.26 5.04
N LEU A 170 4.32 -13.53 5.98
CA LEU A 170 4.58 -13.54 7.40
C LEU A 170 5.03 -14.94 7.82
N ASN A 171 6.22 -15.03 8.41
CA ASN A 171 6.80 -16.30 8.90
C ASN A 171 6.71 -16.33 10.43
N GLY A 172 5.63 -16.87 10.96
CA GLY A 172 5.32 -16.88 12.37
C GLY A 172 4.08 -16.06 12.68
N GLU A 173 3.88 -15.70 13.95
CA GLU A 173 2.68 -14.97 14.41
C GLU A 173 2.93 -13.46 14.59
N ASP A 174 4.17 -13.06 14.81
CA ASP A 174 4.51 -11.63 15.01
C ASP A 174 4.42 -10.85 13.68
N ALA A 175 3.36 -10.08 13.55
CA ALA A 175 3.08 -9.21 12.42
C ALA A 175 3.39 -7.72 12.69
N THR A 176 4.07 -7.40 13.80
CA THR A 176 4.33 -6.01 14.22
C THR A 176 5.06 -5.19 13.17
N ARG A 177 5.89 -5.83 12.34
CA ARG A 177 6.63 -5.20 11.23
C ARG A 177 6.24 -5.75 9.86
N ALA A 178 5.03 -6.28 9.75
CA ALA A 178 4.53 -6.93 8.53
C ALA A 178 3.62 -6.03 7.69
N GLN A 179 3.59 -4.72 7.97
CA GLN A 179 2.89 -3.77 7.12
C GLN A 179 3.46 -3.78 5.71
N HIS A 180 2.57 -3.62 4.75
CA HIS A 180 2.93 -3.64 3.35
C HIS A 180 1.94 -2.83 2.52
N VAL A 181 2.44 -2.13 1.53
CA VAL A 181 1.64 -1.38 0.56
C VAL A 181 1.61 -2.17 -0.74
N ARG A 182 0.42 -2.32 -1.31
CA ARG A 182 0.19 -2.85 -2.67
C ARG A 182 -0.38 -1.74 -3.55
N ALA A 183 -0.53 -1.99 -4.84
CA ALA A 183 -1.15 -1.05 -5.75
C ALA A 183 -2.21 -1.72 -6.62
N GLU A 184 -3.18 -0.93 -7.04
CA GLU A 184 -4.14 -1.35 -8.05
C GLU A 184 -4.46 -0.19 -9.00
N PHE A 185 -4.82 -0.52 -10.24
CA PHE A 185 -5.26 0.42 -11.25
C PHE A 185 -6.62 0.00 -11.82
N TYR A 186 -7.37 0.96 -12.32
CA TYR A 186 -8.72 0.73 -12.80
C TYR A 186 -8.80 0.74 -14.32
N ILE A 187 -9.48 -0.28 -14.86
CA ILE A 187 -9.84 -0.34 -16.28
C ILE A 187 -11.35 -0.59 -16.41
N PRO A 188 -12.07 0.20 -17.22
CA PRO A 188 -13.50 -0.01 -17.47
C PRO A 188 -13.81 -1.44 -17.91
N GLY A 189 -14.82 -2.04 -17.30
CA GLY A 189 -15.25 -3.42 -17.54
C GLY A 189 -14.45 -4.48 -16.79
N PHE A 190 -13.25 -4.18 -16.33
CA PHE A 190 -12.41 -5.08 -15.53
C PHE A 190 -12.38 -4.72 -14.04
N GLY A 191 -12.69 -3.45 -13.70
CA GLY A 191 -12.59 -2.95 -12.33
C GLY A 191 -11.16 -2.66 -11.89
N TRP A 192 -10.90 -2.81 -10.60
CA TRP A 192 -9.59 -2.60 -9.99
C TRP A 192 -8.70 -3.82 -10.16
N ILE A 193 -7.63 -3.66 -10.91
CA ILE A 193 -6.65 -4.72 -11.23
C ILE A 193 -5.50 -4.66 -10.23
N PRO A 194 -5.24 -5.76 -9.48
CA PRO A 194 -4.21 -5.81 -8.47
C PRO A 194 -2.82 -5.91 -9.09
N VAL A 195 -1.83 -5.18 -8.53
CA VAL A 195 -0.41 -5.28 -8.91
C VAL A 195 0.49 -5.10 -7.70
N ASP A 196 1.73 -5.62 -7.79
CA ASP A 196 2.74 -5.40 -6.76
C ASP A 196 4.17 -5.44 -7.32
N PRO A 197 4.62 -4.36 -8.01
CA PRO A 197 6.00 -4.27 -8.48
C PRO A 197 7.02 -4.29 -7.33
N SER A 198 6.65 -3.83 -6.12
CA SER A 198 7.57 -3.82 -4.98
C SER A 198 7.91 -5.22 -4.48
N ASP A 199 6.98 -6.17 -4.55
CA ASP A 199 7.22 -7.55 -4.15
C ASP A 199 8.14 -8.30 -5.13
N VAL A 200 8.13 -7.93 -6.40
CA VAL A 200 9.13 -8.44 -7.36
C VAL A 200 10.53 -8.01 -6.94
N ARG A 201 10.70 -6.71 -6.63
CA ARG A 201 12.00 -6.16 -6.20
C ARG A 201 12.41 -6.69 -4.82
N ARG A 202 11.45 -6.88 -3.91
CA ARG A 202 11.69 -7.48 -2.60
C ARG A 202 12.17 -8.93 -2.72
N ALA A 203 11.49 -9.76 -3.52
CA ALA A 203 11.91 -11.14 -3.74
C ALA A 203 13.32 -11.21 -4.33
N MET A 204 13.60 -10.39 -5.35
CA MET A 204 14.92 -10.30 -5.94
C MET A 204 16.00 -10.01 -4.90
N ALA A 205 15.81 -9.00 -4.06
CA ALA A 205 16.77 -8.58 -3.06
C ALA A 205 16.92 -9.57 -1.90
N MET A 206 15.79 -10.10 -1.39
CA MET A 206 15.77 -10.90 -0.16
C MET A 206 16.02 -12.39 -0.39
N GLU A 207 15.75 -12.89 -1.60
CA GLU A 207 16.00 -14.30 -1.98
C GLU A 207 17.30 -14.45 -2.82
N GLY A 208 18.01 -13.34 -3.08
CA GLY A 208 19.25 -13.35 -3.85
C GLY A 208 19.08 -13.73 -5.32
N LEU A 209 17.93 -13.36 -5.92
CA LEU A 209 17.63 -13.70 -7.31
C LEU A 209 18.18 -12.65 -8.28
N SER A 210 18.62 -13.11 -9.46
CA SER A 210 18.96 -12.20 -10.55
C SER A 210 17.72 -11.83 -11.37
N ASP A 211 17.81 -10.76 -12.15
CA ASP A 211 16.78 -10.31 -13.09
C ASP A 211 16.44 -11.35 -14.19
N ARG A 212 17.34 -12.33 -14.44
CA ARG A 212 17.17 -13.40 -15.39
C ARG A 212 16.67 -14.72 -14.79
N ASP A 213 16.49 -14.75 -13.47
CA ASP A 213 15.99 -15.95 -12.80
C ASP A 213 14.56 -16.27 -13.24
N SER A 214 14.33 -17.51 -13.67
CA SER A 214 13.02 -17.95 -14.18
C SER A 214 11.90 -17.81 -13.14
N LYS A 215 12.21 -18.01 -11.85
CA LYS A 215 11.25 -17.82 -10.75
C LYS A 215 10.87 -16.36 -10.59
N LEU A 216 11.86 -15.44 -10.70
CA LEU A 216 11.60 -14.00 -10.65
C LEU A 216 10.78 -13.53 -11.85
N LEU A 217 11.09 -14.02 -13.05
CA LEU A 217 10.32 -13.71 -14.27
C LEU A 217 8.87 -14.23 -14.17
N SER A 218 8.67 -15.39 -13.54
CA SER A 218 7.33 -15.92 -13.25
C SER A 218 6.60 -15.06 -12.23
N LEU A 219 7.26 -14.69 -11.14
CA LEU A 219 6.70 -13.79 -10.11
C LEU A 219 6.26 -12.45 -10.72
N ARG A 220 7.10 -11.84 -11.57
CA ARG A 220 6.81 -10.59 -12.28
C ARG A 220 5.52 -10.68 -13.11
N LYS A 221 5.27 -11.81 -13.75
CA LYS A 221 4.02 -12.05 -14.50
C LYS A 221 2.83 -12.20 -13.57
N ILE A 222 2.97 -12.95 -12.48
CA ILE A 222 1.90 -13.21 -11.52
C ILE A 222 1.47 -11.92 -10.83
N LEU A 223 2.42 -11.12 -10.35
CA LEU A 223 2.13 -9.89 -9.59
C LEU A 223 1.63 -8.72 -10.46
N PHE A 224 1.45 -8.91 -11.74
CA PHE A 224 0.62 -8.08 -12.59
C PHE A 224 -0.74 -8.77 -12.81
N GLY A 225 -1.65 -8.59 -11.87
CA GLY A 225 -3.01 -9.12 -11.93
C GLY A 225 -3.40 -10.06 -10.79
N VAL A 226 -2.47 -10.38 -9.87
CA VAL A 226 -2.75 -11.30 -8.75
C VAL A 226 -2.20 -10.76 -7.43
N TRP A 227 -3.02 -10.86 -6.39
CA TRP A 227 -2.58 -10.76 -4.99
C TRP A 227 -2.87 -12.05 -4.25
N GLU A 228 -1.89 -12.53 -3.48
CA GLU A 228 -2.08 -13.66 -2.57
C GLU A 228 -2.95 -13.27 -1.36
N MET A 229 -3.67 -14.27 -0.84
CA MET A 229 -4.54 -14.17 0.33
C MET A 229 -3.80 -14.01 1.68
N ASN A 230 -2.50 -13.95 1.68
CA ASN A 230 -1.67 -13.82 2.89
C ASN A 230 -1.61 -12.38 3.46
N TRP A 231 -2.48 -11.52 3.01
CA TRP A 231 -2.47 -10.09 3.31
C TRP A 231 -3.89 -9.54 3.45
N ILE A 232 -4.08 -8.57 4.35
CA ILE A 232 -5.33 -7.84 4.53
C ILE A 232 -5.16 -6.38 4.17
N ALA A 233 -6.13 -5.81 3.46
CA ALA A 233 -6.21 -4.39 3.21
C ALA A 233 -6.84 -3.67 4.40
N PHE A 234 -6.25 -2.56 4.82
CA PHE A 234 -6.83 -1.65 5.81
C PHE A 234 -7.60 -0.53 5.13
N ASN A 235 -6.95 0.18 4.20
CA ASN A 235 -7.52 1.33 3.53
C ASN A 235 -6.78 1.69 2.24
N VAL A 236 -7.32 2.69 1.52
CA VAL A 236 -6.73 3.32 0.32
C VAL A 236 -6.56 4.83 0.48
N GLY A 237 -6.70 5.35 1.70
CA GLY A 237 -6.68 6.79 1.99
C GLY A 237 -5.30 7.41 1.79
N THR A 238 -5.27 8.56 1.14
CA THR A 238 -4.11 9.44 1.04
C THR A 238 -4.46 10.82 1.60
N ASP A 239 -3.46 11.55 2.11
CA ASP A 239 -3.63 12.86 2.74
C ASP A 239 -4.69 12.84 3.86
N VAL A 240 -4.57 11.84 4.75
CA VAL A 240 -5.56 11.51 5.77
C VAL A 240 -5.58 12.55 6.88
N GLU A 241 -6.76 13.10 7.16
CA GLU A 241 -6.99 13.98 8.31
C GLU A 241 -7.36 13.15 9.52
N LEU A 242 -6.49 13.15 10.54
CA LEU A 242 -6.73 12.41 11.77
C LEU A 242 -7.75 13.12 12.67
N PRO A 243 -8.55 12.38 13.47
CA PRO A 243 -9.48 12.97 14.41
C PRO A 243 -8.78 13.93 15.38
N GLY A 244 -9.35 15.14 15.55
CA GLY A 244 -8.81 16.16 16.46
C GLY A 244 -7.60 16.94 15.95
N ARG A 245 -7.15 16.71 14.69
CA ARG A 245 -6.03 17.43 14.09
C ARG A 245 -6.43 18.10 12.78
N GLN A 246 -5.80 19.25 12.49
CA GLN A 246 -5.88 19.90 11.17
C GLN A 246 -4.80 19.41 10.20
N ALA A 247 -3.66 18.92 10.73
CA ALA A 247 -2.57 18.43 9.91
C ALA A 247 -2.90 17.04 9.33
N ARG A 248 -2.69 16.87 8.03
CA ARG A 248 -2.88 15.60 7.33
C ARG A 248 -1.61 14.78 7.36
N ILE A 249 -1.76 13.46 7.45
CA ILE A 249 -0.67 12.51 7.22
C ILE A 249 -0.78 11.94 5.81
N PRO A 250 0.34 11.59 5.16
CA PRO A 250 0.32 11.12 3.77
C PRO A 250 -0.53 9.87 3.57
N PHE A 251 -0.49 8.95 4.52
CA PHE A 251 -1.29 7.71 4.56
C PHE A 251 -1.34 7.16 5.98
N LEU A 252 -2.37 6.37 6.28
CA LEU A 252 -2.53 5.71 7.58
C LEU A 252 -2.27 4.20 7.41
N LEU A 253 -1.10 3.76 7.83
CA LEU A 253 -0.68 2.35 7.79
C LEU A 253 -0.22 1.84 9.16
N PHE A 254 0.36 2.72 9.96
CA PHE A 254 0.84 2.45 11.30
C PHE A 254 -0.10 3.09 12.32
N PRO A 255 -0.26 2.50 13.54
CA PRO A 255 -0.95 3.19 14.62
C PRO A 255 -0.32 4.57 14.86
N GLN A 256 -1.16 5.54 15.20
CA GLN A 256 -0.77 6.92 15.47
C GLN A 256 -1.07 7.24 16.92
N LEU A 257 -0.16 7.91 17.60
CA LEU A 257 -0.33 8.41 18.97
C LEU A 257 -0.07 9.91 19.00
N GLU A 258 -0.98 10.66 19.60
CA GLU A 258 -0.72 12.05 19.97
C GLU A 258 -0.57 12.18 21.49
N SER A 259 0.52 12.77 21.92
CA SER A 259 0.76 13.10 23.33
C SER A 259 1.39 14.48 23.44
N ARG A 260 0.78 15.35 24.25
CA ARG A 260 1.24 16.73 24.48
C ARG A 260 1.50 17.51 23.18
N GLY A 261 0.61 17.37 22.20
CA GLY A 261 0.71 18.03 20.90
C GLY A 261 1.73 17.42 19.92
N THR A 262 2.45 16.36 20.31
CA THR A 262 3.40 15.66 19.45
C THR A 262 2.75 14.41 18.90
N LEU A 263 2.72 14.29 17.55
CA LEU A 263 2.30 13.08 16.87
C LEU A 263 3.47 12.11 16.74
N ARG A 264 3.23 10.86 17.08
CA ARG A 264 4.15 9.74 16.92
C ARG A 264 3.44 8.62 16.14
N ASP A 265 4.15 7.93 15.33
CA ASP A 265 3.62 6.73 14.66
C ASP A 265 4.38 5.47 15.08
N GLY A 266 3.90 4.33 14.61
CA GLY A 266 4.49 3.05 14.93
C GLY A 266 5.89 2.80 14.36
N THR A 267 6.50 3.77 13.67
CA THR A 267 7.91 3.75 13.26
C THR A 267 8.84 4.44 14.27
N ASP A 268 8.28 5.16 15.26
CA ASP A 268 9.02 5.81 16.33
C ASP A 268 9.30 4.82 17.49
N PRO A 269 10.52 4.29 17.64
CA PRO A 269 10.83 3.26 18.63
C PRO A 269 10.95 3.80 20.06
N VAL A 270 10.98 5.12 20.26
CA VAL A 270 11.34 5.73 21.55
C VAL A 270 10.11 6.09 22.41
N GLY A 271 8.97 6.31 21.80
CA GLY A 271 7.82 6.85 22.53
C GLY A 271 6.50 6.17 22.23
N PHE A 272 6.49 5.14 21.39
CA PHE A 272 5.28 4.43 21.06
C PHE A 272 5.57 2.95 20.76
N GLU A 273 5.12 2.07 21.64
CA GLU A 273 5.25 0.63 21.47
C GLU A 273 3.88 0.01 21.15
N TYR A 274 3.87 -0.89 20.19
CA TYR A 274 2.71 -1.72 19.88
C TYR A 274 3.17 -3.08 19.37
N THR A 275 2.29 -4.07 19.46
CA THR A 275 2.49 -5.38 18.89
C THR A 275 1.27 -5.81 18.07
N ILE A 276 1.51 -6.48 16.95
CA ILE A 276 0.47 -7.10 16.14
C ILE A 276 0.77 -8.59 16.03
N ASN A 277 -0.19 -9.42 16.39
CA ASN A 277 -0.11 -10.86 16.21
C ASN A 277 -1.19 -11.32 15.24
N ALA A 278 -0.80 -12.12 14.25
CA ALA A 278 -1.72 -12.75 13.29
C ALA A 278 -1.70 -14.27 13.47
N ARG A 279 -2.87 -14.85 13.71
CA ARG A 279 -3.02 -16.31 13.91
C ARG A 279 -4.08 -16.84 12.97
N ARG A 280 -3.78 -17.95 12.32
CA ARG A 280 -4.78 -18.67 11.55
C ARG A 280 -5.78 -19.32 12.51
N ARG A 281 -7.07 -19.05 12.31
CA ARG A 281 -8.12 -19.79 12.99
C ARG A 281 -8.26 -21.16 12.31
N VAL A 282 -8.05 -22.21 13.05
CA VAL A 282 -8.38 -23.58 12.63
C VAL A 282 -9.82 -23.80 13.08
N GLU A 283 -10.74 -23.99 12.16
CA GLU A 283 -12.07 -24.52 12.48
C GLU A 283 -11.88 -25.99 12.85
N LEU A 284 -12.29 -26.34 14.07
CA LEU A 284 -12.30 -27.72 14.56
C LEU A 284 -13.52 -28.44 14.01
#